data_4d0cd73f457c074dcbac5c2ace17dec7
#
_entry.id   4d0cd73f457c074dcbac5c2ace17dec7
#
_cell.length_a   1.000
_cell.length_b   1.000
_cell.length_c   1.000
_cell.angle_alpha   90.00
_cell.angle_beta   90.00
_cell.angle_gamma   90.00
#
_symmetry.space_group_name_H-M   'P 1'
#
loop_
_entity.id
_entity.type
_entity.pdbx_description
1 polymer ?
#
loop_
_entity_poly.entity_id
_entity_poly.type
_entity_poly.pdbx_seq_one_letter_code
_entity_poly.pdbx_strand_id
1 'polypeptide(L)'
;MIANVLLGVRALLATISTLAAVALIASVALNFANVIGRYFFSASIPWAEEAMLFLMVGCVFLGNGVVAWSGRHIRMDVVVRMLPEHVRAALDLFSELLFIATMAAVVFFAAPVIRDLAAFDQRSQAADFPLVIPQALVPIGFSIMGLLVAVRLLTGARQTTPEKEH
;
A
#
# COMPACT_ATOMS: atom_id res chain seq x y z
N MET A 1 26.13 -8.63 -5.93
CA MET A 1 25.51 -7.53 -5.20
C MET A 1 24.01 -7.40 -5.56
N ILE A 2 23.63 -7.36 -6.82
CA ILE A 2 22.23 -7.27 -7.29
C ILE A 2 21.35 -8.43 -6.81
N ALA A 3 21.86 -9.67 -6.82
CA ALA A 3 21.12 -10.84 -6.36
C ALA A 3 20.72 -10.77 -4.89
N ASN A 4 21.59 -10.26 -4.02
CA ASN A 4 21.30 -10.10 -2.60
C ASN A 4 20.25 -9.00 -2.34
N VAL A 5 20.28 -7.93 -3.13
CA VAL A 5 19.24 -6.87 -3.07
C VAL A 5 17.89 -7.42 -3.49
N LEU A 6 17.83 -8.19 -4.57
CA LEU A 6 16.58 -8.80 -5.04
C LEU A 6 16.02 -9.82 -4.04
N LEU A 7 16.89 -10.58 -3.37
CA LEU A 7 16.47 -11.50 -2.31
C LEU A 7 15.88 -10.77 -1.12
N GLY A 8 16.52 -9.68 -0.69
CA GLY A 8 16.03 -8.81 0.39
C GLY A 8 14.67 -8.19 0.06
N VAL A 9 14.51 -7.69 -1.16
CA VAL A 9 13.21 -7.13 -1.61
C VAL A 9 12.12 -8.20 -1.64
N ARG A 10 12.41 -9.41 -2.12
CA ARG A 10 11.42 -10.52 -2.09
C ARG A 10 11.01 -10.91 -0.68
N ALA A 11 11.96 -10.99 0.25
CA ALA A 11 11.66 -11.26 1.65
C ALA A 11 10.80 -10.16 2.28
N LEU A 12 11.12 -8.90 2.02
CA LEU A 12 10.33 -7.75 2.48
C LEU A 12 8.90 -7.80 1.93
N LEU A 13 8.74 -8.05 0.63
CA LEU A 13 7.43 -8.16 -0.01
C LEU A 13 6.59 -9.32 0.54
N ALA A 14 7.21 -10.47 0.80
CA ALA A 14 6.54 -11.61 1.41
C ALA A 14 6.04 -11.25 2.83
N THR A 15 6.87 -10.60 3.64
CA THR A 15 6.48 -10.16 4.98
C THR A 15 5.33 -9.16 4.94
N ILE A 16 5.41 -8.15 4.08
CA ILE A 16 4.36 -7.15 3.90
C ILE A 16 3.05 -7.80 3.44
N SER A 17 3.11 -8.71 2.48
CA SER A 17 1.93 -9.44 2.00
C SER A 17 1.29 -10.28 3.10
N THR A 18 2.09 -10.96 3.93
CA THR A 18 1.58 -11.74 5.05
C THR A 18 0.93 -10.84 6.11
N LEU A 19 1.57 -9.72 6.45
CA LEU A 19 0.99 -8.75 7.39
C LEU A 19 -0.33 -8.16 6.87
N ALA A 20 -0.40 -7.81 5.59
CA ALA A 20 -1.63 -7.32 4.97
C ALA A 20 -2.75 -8.37 5.01
N ALA A 21 -2.43 -9.64 4.72
CA ALA A 21 -3.40 -10.74 4.78
C ALA A 21 -3.90 -10.97 6.22
N VAL A 22 -3.01 -10.94 7.22
CA VAL A 22 -3.38 -11.06 8.64
C VAL A 22 -4.25 -9.89 9.07
N ALA A 23 -3.91 -8.66 8.69
CA ALA A 23 -4.71 -7.47 9.00
C ALA A 23 -6.11 -7.56 8.39
N LEU A 24 -6.24 -8.07 7.16
CA LEU A 24 -7.52 -8.27 6.51
C LEU A 24 -8.38 -9.32 7.25
N ILE A 25 -7.79 -10.46 7.59
CA ILE A 25 -8.48 -11.52 8.32
C ILE A 25 -8.92 -11.01 9.71
N ALA A 26 -8.05 -10.29 10.40
CA ALA A 26 -8.36 -9.70 11.70
C ALA A 26 -9.50 -8.67 11.61
N SER A 27 -9.50 -7.84 10.57
CA SER A 27 -10.57 -6.86 10.31
C SER A 27 -11.92 -7.54 10.08
N VAL A 28 -11.94 -8.60 9.27
CA VAL A 28 -13.17 -9.40 9.00
C VAL A 28 -13.66 -10.10 10.27
N ALA A 29 -12.75 -10.72 11.03
CA ALA A 29 -13.09 -11.40 12.29
C ALA A 29 -13.66 -10.43 13.33
N LEU A 30 -13.06 -9.25 13.46
CA LEU A 30 -13.52 -8.21 14.37
C LEU A 30 -14.89 -7.66 13.96
N ASN A 31 -15.11 -7.46 12.64
CA ASN A 31 -16.42 -7.07 12.11
C ASN A 31 -17.47 -8.12 12.45
N PHE A 32 -17.18 -9.38 12.20
CA PHE A 32 -18.09 -10.48 12.50
C PHE A 32 -18.44 -10.56 13.99
N ALA A 33 -17.43 -10.44 14.85
CA ALA A 33 -17.63 -10.41 16.31
C ALA A 33 -18.50 -9.23 16.76
N ASN A 34 -18.27 -8.02 16.20
CA ASN A 34 -19.04 -6.82 16.51
C ASN A 34 -20.50 -6.95 16.06
N VAL A 35 -20.72 -7.54 14.87
CA VAL A 35 -22.08 -7.81 14.36
C VAL A 35 -22.82 -8.80 15.24
N ILE A 36 -22.19 -9.93 15.64
CA ILE A 36 -22.81 -10.89 16.54
C ILE A 36 -23.09 -10.24 17.91
N GLY A 37 -22.13 -9.51 18.47
CA GLY A 37 -22.29 -8.80 19.75
C GLY A 37 -23.51 -7.87 19.72
N ARG A 38 -23.68 -7.13 18.65
CA ARG A 38 -24.78 -6.17 18.50
C ARG A 38 -26.12 -6.83 18.31
N TYR A 39 -26.22 -7.88 17.48
CA TYR A 39 -27.53 -8.50 17.15
C TYR A 39 -27.98 -9.56 18.13
N PHE A 40 -27.07 -10.34 18.71
CA PHE A 40 -27.41 -11.43 19.64
C PHE A 40 -27.31 -11.04 21.11
N PHE A 41 -26.43 -10.13 21.44
CA PHE A 41 -26.16 -9.74 22.83
C PHE A 41 -26.56 -8.31 23.15
N SER A 42 -27.08 -7.55 22.15
CA SER A 42 -27.39 -6.11 22.27
C SER A 42 -26.21 -5.30 22.82
N ALA A 43 -25.00 -5.81 22.65
CA ALA A 43 -23.74 -5.22 23.10
C ALA A 43 -22.85 -4.95 21.88
N SER A 44 -22.66 -3.68 21.54
CA SER A 44 -21.68 -3.27 20.52
C SER A 44 -20.33 -3.01 21.16
N ILE A 45 -19.28 -3.27 20.41
CA ILE A 45 -17.90 -2.93 20.79
C ILE A 45 -17.58 -1.56 20.18
N PRO A 46 -17.60 -0.45 20.96
CA PRO A 46 -17.50 0.91 20.39
C PRO A 46 -16.21 1.16 19.60
N TRP A 47 -15.08 0.60 20.05
CA TRP A 47 -13.77 0.75 19.40
C TRP A 47 -13.57 -0.17 18.19
N ALA A 48 -14.46 -1.15 17.96
CA ALA A 48 -14.28 -2.13 16.89
C ALA A 48 -14.32 -1.49 15.50
N GLU A 49 -15.21 -0.52 15.29
CA GLU A 49 -15.33 0.18 14.01
C GLU A 49 -14.05 0.96 13.66
N GLU A 50 -13.46 1.64 14.64
CA GLU A 50 -12.20 2.36 14.45
C GLU A 50 -11.02 1.41 14.24
N ALA A 51 -10.94 0.31 15.00
CA ALA A 51 -9.92 -0.71 14.81
C ALA A 51 -9.99 -1.36 13.42
N MET A 52 -11.19 -1.63 12.91
CA MET A 52 -11.38 -2.13 11.54
C MET A 52 -10.89 -1.13 10.49
N LEU A 53 -11.18 0.16 10.64
CA LEU A 53 -10.68 1.19 9.74
C LEU A 53 -9.15 1.25 9.74
N PHE A 54 -8.52 1.17 10.90
CA PHE A 54 -7.06 1.18 11.01
C PHE A 54 -6.41 -0.05 10.39
N LEU A 55 -6.98 -1.24 10.61
CA LEU A 55 -6.53 -2.48 9.98
C LEU A 55 -6.71 -2.43 8.45
N MET A 56 -7.82 -1.87 7.97
CA MET A 56 -8.10 -1.72 6.54
C MET A 56 -7.11 -0.74 5.89
N VAL A 57 -6.85 0.41 6.51
CA VAL A 57 -5.83 1.36 6.04
C VAL A 57 -4.47 0.68 5.99
N GLY A 58 -4.06 -0.02 7.06
CA GLY A 58 -2.81 -0.78 7.09
C GLY A 58 -2.71 -1.81 5.97
N CYS A 59 -3.77 -2.61 5.77
CA CYS A 59 -3.83 -3.61 4.71
C CYS A 59 -3.65 -2.99 3.32
N VAL A 60 -4.36 -1.90 3.02
CA VAL A 60 -4.32 -1.23 1.72
C VAL A 60 -2.94 -0.64 1.46
N PHE A 61 -2.39 0.12 2.40
CA PHE A 61 -1.12 0.81 2.18
C PHE A 61 0.08 -0.12 2.18
N LEU A 62 0.08 -1.16 3.00
CA LEU A 62 1.10 -2.21 2.97
C LEU A 62 0.98 -3.06 1.69
N GLY A 63 -0.25 -3.44 1.30
CA GLY A 63 -0.50 -4.26 0.11
C GLY A 63 -0.14 -3.56 -1.20
N ASN A 64 -0.32 -2.25 -1.29
CA ASN A 64 0.01 -1.47 -2.49
C ASN A 64 1.50 -1.57 -2.89
N GLY A 65 2.42 -1.70 -1.93
CA GLY A 65 3.84 -1.92 -2.21
C GLY A 65 4.10 -3.20 -3.01
N VAL A 66 3.38 -4.28 -2.70
CA VAL A 66 3.48 -5.58 -3.39
C VAL A 66 2.98 -5.47 -4.83
N VAL A 67 1.86 -4.75 -5.04
CA VAL A 67 1.28 -4.50 -6.37
C VAL A 67 2.21 -3.64 -7.21
N ALA A 68 2.80 -2.60 -6.62
CA ALA A 68 3.74 -1.72 -7.30
C ALA A 68 4.98 -2.47 -7.79
N TRP A 69 5.55 -3.37 -6.97
CA TRP A 69 6.68 -4.20 -7.37
C TRP A 69 6.34 -5.16 -8.50
N SER A 70 5.18 -5.81 -8.45
CA SER A 70 4.77 -6.76 -9.48
C SER A 70 4.45 -6.13 -10.84
N GLY A 71 4.46 -4.79 -10.93
CA GLY A 71 4.17 -4.07 -12.19
C GLY A 71 2.72 -4.27 -12.67
N ARG A 72 1.87 -4.85 -11.84
CA ARG A 72 0.46 -5.16 -12.14
C ARG A 72 -0.47 -3.96 -11.94
N HIS A 73 0.07 -2.72 -12.03
CA HIS A 73 -0.84 -1.60 -12.21
C HIS A 73 -1.64 -1.85 -13.49
N ILE A 74 -2.94 -1.66 -13.41
CA ILE A 74 -3.86 -1.82 -14.54
C ILE A 74 -3.36 -0.93 -15.68
N ARG A 75 -2.57 -1.53 -16.58
CA ARG A 75 -2.14 -0.87 -17.82
C ARG A 75 -3.16 -1.26 -18.87
N MET A 76 -3.71 -0.27 -19.54
CA MET A 76 -4.45 -0.53 -20.75
C MET A 76 -3.44 -0.91 -21.86
N ASP A 77 -2.90 -2.11 -21.78
CA ASP A 77 -1.87 -2.63 -22.70
C ASP A 77 -2.33 -2.64 -24.14
N VAL A 78 -3.63 -2.71 -24.38
CA VAL A 78 -4.20 -2.79 -25.73
C VAL A 78 -3.83 -1.56 -26.57
N VAL A 79 -3.99 -0.35 -26.03
CA VAL A 79 -3.66 0.90 -26.73
C VAL A 79 -2.15 1.09 -26.85
N VAL A 80 -1.42 0.77 -25.78
CA VAL A 80 0.04 0.93 -25.73
C VAL A 80 0.76 -0.04 -26.66
N ARG A 81 0.20 -1.24 -26.90
CA ARG A 81 0.74 -2.23 -27.86
C ARG A 81 0.61 -1.79 -29.33
N MET A 82 -0.29 -0.86 -29.63
CA MET A 82 -0.46 -0.32 -31.00
C MET A 82 0.55 0.78 -31.33
N LEU A 83 1.30 1.27 -30.34
CA LEU A 83 2.27 2.36 -30.52
C LEU A 83 3.66 1.83 -30.93
N PRO A 84 4.44 2.61 -31.70
CA PRO A 84 5.82 2.30 -32.00
C PRO A 84 6.66 2.14 -30.71
N GLU A 85 7.65 1.26 -30.74
CA GLU A 85 8.44 0.86 -29.56
C GLU A 85 9.07 2.05 -28.81
N HIS A 86 9.57 3.05 -29.54
CA HIS A 86 10.16 4.24 -28.94
C HIS A 86 9.14 5.13 -28.23
N VAL A 87 7.90 5.23 -28.73
CA VAL A 87 6.81 5.99 -28.06
C VAL A 87 6.35 5.25 -26.81
N ARG A 88 6.26 3.92 -26.91
CA ARG A 88 5.91 3.08 -25.76
C ARG A 88 6.93 3.20 -24.64
N ALA A 89 8.23 3.15 -24.96
CA ALA A 89 9.30 3.30 -23.96
C ALA A 89 9.27 4.68 -23.29
N ALA A 90 9.01 5.74 -24.06
CA ALA A 90 8.86 7.09 -23.53
C ALA A 90 7.65 7.24 -22.60
N LEU A 91 6.50 6.68 -22.97
CA LEU A 91 5.29 6.69 -22.15
C LEU A 91 5.45 5.87 -20.86
N ASP A 92 6.12 4.72 -20.94
CA ASP A 92 6.42 3.90 -19.77
C ASP A 92 7.29 4.68 -18.78
N LEU A 93 8.37 5.29 -19.25
CA LEU A 93 9.26 6.11 -18.42
C LEU A 93 8.52 7.31 -17.81
N PHE A 94 7.75 8.03 -18.62
CA PHE A 94 6.96 9.17 -18.17
C PHE A 94 5.97 8.78 -17.08
N SER A 95 5.26 7.67 -17.26
CA SER A 95 4.29 7.15 -16.30
C SER A 95 4.97 6.76 -14.97
N GLU A 96 6.14 6.13 -15.03
CA GLU A 96 6.88 5.73 -13.84
C GLU A 96 7.44 6.96 -13.08
N LEU A 97 7.92 7.97 -13.79
CA LEU A 97 8.37 9.22 -13.19
C LEU A 97 7.21 10.01 -12.55
N LEU A 98 6.08 10.08 -13.26
CA LEU A 98 4.88 10.73 -12.74
C LEU A 98 4.36 10.01 -11.48
N PHE A 99 4.41 8.67 -11.47
CA PHE A 99 4.05 7.87 -10.33
C PHE A 99 4.95 8.18 -9.13
N ILE A 100 6.27 8.18 -9.30
CA ILE A 100 7.23 8.51 -8.23
C ILE A 100 7.00 9.94 -7.72
N ALA A 101 6.79 10.89 -8.63
CA ALA A 101 6.51 12.28 -8.27
C ALA A 101 5.23 12.40 -7.42
N THR A 102 4.18 11.67 -7.79
CA THR A 102 2.93 11.63 -7.02
C THR A 102 3.14 11.03 -5.63
N MET A 103 3.90 9.92 -5.51
CA MET A 103 4.22 9.32 -4.21
C MET A 103 5.00 10.30 -3.32
N ALA A 104 6.01 10.97 -3.90
CA ALA A 104 6.80 11.98 -3.18
C ALA A 104 5.93 13.16 -2.72
N ALA A 105 5.02 13.64 -3.56
CA ALA A 105 4.08 14.71 -3.22
C ALA A 105 3.17 14.30 -2.04
N VAL A 106 2.61 13.08 -2.07
CA VAL A 106 1.76 12.59 -0.98
C VAL A 106 2.54 12.53 0.34
N VAL A 107 3.76 12.00 0.32
CA VAL A 107 4.63 11.95 1.52
C VAL A 107 4.92 13.35 2.05
N PHE A 108 5.24 14.28 1.14
CA PHE A 108 5.54 15.67 1.50
C PHE A 108 4.34 16.36 2.17
N PHE A 109 3.15 16.22 1.60
CA PHE A 109 1.93 16.84 2.14
C PHE A 109 1.38 16.10 3.37
N ALA A 110 1.66 14.82 3.55
CA ALA A 110 1.27 14.08 4.76
C ALA A 110 2.11 14.47 5.99
N ALA A 111 3.36 14.92 5.80
CA ALA A 111 4.26 15.24 6.91
C ALA A 111 3.72 16.32 7.86
N PRO A 112 3.21 17.49 7.39
CA PRO A 112 2.62 18.50 8.29
C PRO A 112 1.38 17.95 9.02
N VAL A 113 0.52 17.19 8.35
CA VAL A 113 -0.67 16.59 8.97
C VAL A 113 -0.31 15.71 10.17
N ILE A 114 0.72 14.88 10.02
CA ILE A 114 1.20 14.00 11.10
C ILE A 114 1.78 14.83 12.25
N ARG A 115 2.52 15.90 11.93
CA ARG A 115 3.06 16.80 12.95
C ARG A 115 1.97 17.48 13.76
N ASP A 116 0.92 17.95 13.09
CA ASP A 116 -0.22 18.61 13.74
C ASP A 116 -1.00 17.61 14.61
N LEU A 117 -1.25 16.38 14.13
CA LEU A 117 -1.87 15.32 14.91
C LEU A 117 -1.06 14.98 16.17
N ALA A 118 0.27 14.96 16.05
CA ALA A 118 1.17 14.71 17.18
C ALA A 118 1.22 15.92 18.16
N ALA A 119 1.23 17.15 17.64
CA ALA A 119 1.29 18.36 18.44
C ALA A 119 0.01 18.58 19.28
N PHE A 120 -1.15 18.19 18.74
CA PHE A 120 -2.45 18.33 19.42
C PHE A 120 -2.88 17.07 20.17
N ASP A 121 -2.03 16.02 20.26
CA ASP A 121 -2.35 14.70 20.85
C ASP A 121 -3.74 14.21 20.46
N GLN A 122 -4.06 14.30 19.16
CA GLN A 122 -5.39 13.94 18.66
C GLN A 122 -5.60 12.43 18.79
N ARG A 123 -6.68 12.07 19.48
CA ARG A 123 -7.06 10.69 19.76
C ARG A 123 -8.40 10.34 19.12
N SER A 124 -8.60 9.07 18.86
CA SER A 124 -9.86 8.54 18.39
C SER A 124 -10.93 8.63 19.47
N GLN A 125 -12.19 8.81 19.06
CA GLN A 125 -13.29 9.08 19.98
C GLN A 125 -13.76 7.84 20.76
N ALA A 126 -13.64 6.65 20.16
CA ALA A 126 -14.16 5.42 20.77
C ALA A 126 -13.06 4.55 21.40
N ALA A 127 -11.85 4.54 20.82
CA ALA A 127 -10.72 3.72 21.29
C ALA A 127 -9.71 4.49 22.14
N ASP A 128 -9.82 5.82 22.21
CA ASP A 128 -8.79 6.72 22.81
C ASP A 128 -7.37 6.46 22.26
N PHE A 129 -7.31 6.00 21.01
CA PHE A 129 -6.08 5.59 20.34
C PHE A 129 -5.44 6.79 19.60
N PRO A 130 -4.11 6.98 19.67
CA PRO A 130 -3.45 8.10 18.97
C PRO A 130 -3.64 7.99 17.46
N LEU A 131 -4.28 8.98 16.84
CA LEU A 131 -4.54 9.01 15.39
C LEU A 131 -3.27 9.13 14.54
N VAL A 132 -2.17 9.56 15.16
CA VAL A 132 -0.84 9.62 14.52
C VAL A 132 -0.41 8.27 13.96
N ILE A 133 -0.71 7.16 14.66
CA ILE A 133 -0.25 5.82 14.29
C ILE A 133 -0.87 5.35 12.98
N PRO A 134 -2.21 5.28 12.82
CA PRO A 134 -2.82 4.87 11.55
C PRO A 134 -2.53 5.87 10.42
N GLN A 135 -2.46 7.17 10.73
CA GLN A 135 -2.17 8.19 9.74
C GLN A 135 -0.73 8.10 9.21
N ALA A 136 0.23 7.70 10.04
CA ALA A 136 1.62 7.50 9.62
C ALA A 136 1.79 6.31 8.65
N LEU A 137 0.87 5.34 8.66
CA LEU A 137 0.90 4.21 7.71
C LEU A 137 0.76 4.70 6.25
N VAL A 138 0.05 5.81 6.02
CA VAL A 138 -0.14 6.39 4.69
C VAL A 138 1.21 6.77 4.06
N PRO A 139 1.99 7.73 4.61
CA PRO A 139 3.26 8.11 3.99
C PRO A 139 4.30 6.99 4.06
N ILE A 140 4.26 6.10 5.04
CA ILE A 140 5.13 4.93 5.10
C ILE A 140 4.84 4.01 3.89
N GLY A 141 3.58 3.67 3.63
CA GLY A 141 3.19 2.85 2.51
C GLY A 141 3.56 3.47 1.17
N PHE A 142 3.31 4.77 0.99
CA PHE A 142 3.69 5.50 -0.22
C PHE A 142 5.21 5.61 -0.38
N SER A 143 5.97 5.78 0.70
CA SER A 143 7.43 5.79 0.65
C SER A 143 8.00 4.44 0.22
N ILE A 144 7.48 3.35 0.77
CA ILE A 144 7.89 1.99 0.38
C ILE A 144 7.57 1.75 -1.09
N MET A 145 6.37 2.13 -1.55
CA MET A 145 5.93 1.96 -2.91
C MET A 145 6.79 2.77 -3.90
N GLY A 146 7.04 4.04 -3.60
CA GLY A 146 7.90 4.91 -4.41
C GLY A 146 9.34 4.38 -4.48
N LEU A 147 9.89 3.90 -3.36
CA LEU A 147 11.22 3.30 -3.30
C LEU A 147 11.31 2.02 -4.13
N LEU A 148 10.31 1.15 -4.06
CA LEU A 148 10.27 -0.09 -4.84
C LEU A 148 10.23 0.18 -6.35
N VAL A 149 9.45 1.17 -6.79
CA VAL A 149 9.40 1.57 -8.20
C VAL A 149 10.71 2.20 -8.62
N ALA A 150 11.33 3.05 -7.80
CA ALA A 150 12.64 3.64 -8.09
C ALA A 150 13.73 2.57 -8.20
N VAL A 151 13.77 1.59 -7.29
CA VAL A 151 14.71 0.45 -7.36
C VAL A 151 14.47 -0.37 -8.62
N ARG A 152 13.23 -0.60 -9.01
CA ARG A 152 12.88 -1.31 -10.25
C ARG A 152 13.39 -0.57 -11.48
N LEU A 153 13.22 0.75 -11.53
CA LEU A 153 13.73 1.58 -12.62
C LEU A 153 15.26 1.50 -12.73
N LEU A 154 15.96 1.63 -11.60
CA LEU A 154 17.43 1.64 -11.55
C LEU A 154 18.04 0.27 -11.88
N THR A 155 17.36 -0.82 -11.48
CA THR A 155 17.86 -2.20 -11.72
C THR A 155 17.48 -2.74 -13.09
N GLY A 156 16.65 -2.03 -13.86
CA GLY A 156 16.15 -2.50 -15.15
C GLY A 156 15.36 -3.81 -15.03
N ALA A 157 14.91 -4.18 -13.85
CA ALA A 157 14.18 -5.40 -13.56
C ALA A 157 12.75 -5.33 -14.15
N ARG A 158 12.67 -5.21 -15.48
CA ARG A 158 11.43 -5.46 -16.19
C ARG A 158 11.14 -6.95 -16.01
N GLN A 159 10.10 -7.26 -15.27
CA GLN A 159 9.60 -8.64 -15.28
C GLN A 159 9.08 -8.90 -16.70
N THR A 160 9.88 -9.66 -17.45
CA THR A 160 9.34 -10.39 -18.61
C THR A 160 8.20 -11.24 -18.05
N THR A 161 6.98 -10.85 -18.34
CA THR A 161 5.82 -11.72 -18.12
C THR A 161 6.16 -13.04 -18.81
N PRO A 162 6.19 -14.18 -18.10
CA PRO A 162 6.29 -15.44 -18.80
C PRO A 162 5.05 -15.52 -19.69
N GLU A 163 5.29 -15.44 -20.98
CA GLU A 163 4.31 -15.74 -22.03
C GLU A 163 3.87 -17.18 -21.74
N LYS A 164 2.66 -17.35 -21.20
CA LYS A 164 2.06 -18.67 -21.13
C LYS A 164 1.76 -19.05 -22.57
N GLU A 165 2.64 -19.87 -23.12
CA GLU A 165 2.31 -20.69 -24.27
C GLU A 165 1.03 -21.49 -23.95
N HIS A 166 -0.01 -21.16 -24.69
CA HIS A 166 -1.21 -21.99 -24.83
C HIS A 166 -1.29 -22.42 -26.29
#